data_d651e818dda32813c02f674e09951b6b
#
_entry.id   d651e818dda32813c02f674e09951b6b
#
_cell.length_a   1.000
_cell.length_b   1.000
_cell.length_c   1.000
_cell.angle_alpha   90.00
_cell.angle_beta   90.00
_cell.angle_gamma   90.00
#
_symmetry.space_group_name_H-M   'P 1'
#
loop_
_entity.id
_entity.type
_entity.pdbx_description
1 polymer ?
#
loop_
_entity_poly.entity_id
_entity_poly.type
_entity_poly.pdbx_seq_one_letter_code
_entity_poly.pdbx_strand_id
1 'polypeptide(L)'
;MKYKFLIIKFLIILTSITILSCSENDQNLTMKNIFNESYNNLTLSKESFENIGFKFRKEYNVSDLPDALSAYYGFWGQSSYERLAYEIRFYPSNQIARSSGIFYADEVTGEDAILKKSDATWKEGIKDRSGTAFSSTQMPKYMDYVVFGNVIILCPSEKSSAVSGVSDPIVNCSNMLNEVIKIID
;
A
#
# COMPACT_ATOMS: atom_id res chain seq x y z
N MET A 1 0.32 -54.23 -35.90
CA MET A 1 0.27 -54.17 -34.42
C MET A 1 1.25 -53.10 -33.81
N LYS A 2 2.25 -52.60 -34.54
CA LYS A 2 3.24 -51.62 -34.03
C LYS A 2 2.73 -50.16 -33.95
N TYR A 3 1.73 -49.78 -34.76
CA TYR A 3 1.22 -48.40 -34.78
C TYR A 3 0.26 -48.05 -33.65
N LYS A 4 -0.43 -49.02 -33.09
CA LYS A 4 -1.35 -48.77 -31.93
C LYS A 4 -0.59 -48.38 -30.65
N PHE A 5 0.63 -48.91 -30.48
CA PHE A 5 1.46 -48.61 -29.33
C PHE A 5 2.11 -47.22 -29.41
N LEU A 6 2.36 -46.72 -30.63
CA LEU A 6 2.96 -45.39 -30.85
C LEU A 6 1.91 -44.27 -30.58
N ILE A 7 0.65 -44.49 -30.97
CA ILE A 7 -0.43 -43.52 -30.76
C ILE A 7 -0.76 -43.37 -29.28
N ILE A 8 -0.75 -44.47 -28.51
CA ILE A 8 -1.00 -44.46 -27.06
C ILE A 8 0.12 -43.73 -26.32
N LYS A 9 1.40 -43.88 -26.73
CA LYS A 9 2.50 -43.13 -26.14
C LYS A 9 2.42 -41.61 -26.46
N PHE A 10 1.98 -41.23 -27.66
CA PHE A 10 1.81 -39.83 -28.03
C PHE A 10 0.61 -39.17 -27.32
N LEU A 11 -0.46 -39.92 -27.04
CA LEU A 11 -1.61 -39.43 -26.30
C LEU A 11 -1.31 -39.19 -24.81
N ILE A 12 -0.40 -39.97 -24.20
CA ILE A 12 0.01 -39.81 -22.80
C ILE A 12 0.94 -38.60 -22.61
N ILE A 13 1.70 -38.21 -23.62
CA ILE A 13 2.59 -37.00 -23.55
C ILE A 13 1.76 -35.71 -23.72
N LEU A 14 0.60 -35.75 -24.36
CA LEU A 14 -0.23 -34.57 -24.60
C LEU A 14 -1.11 -34.20 -23.39
N THR A 15 -1.24 -35.05 -22.38
CA THR A 15 -2.07 -34.80 -21.18
C THR A 15 -1.27 -34.23 -20.00
N SER A 16 0.04 -34.03 -20.14
CA SER A 16 0.91 -33.52 -19.04
C SER A 16 1.23 -32.03 -19.09
N ILE A 17 0.57 -31.24 -19.95
CA ILE A 17 0.88 -29.80 -20.13
C ILE A 17 -0.26 -28.90 -19.62
N THR A 18 -1.08 -29.31 -18.68
CA THR A 18 -2.15 -28.46 -18.16
C THR A 18 -2.17 -28.38 -16.66
N ILE A 19 -1.09 -28.07 -16.01
CA ILE A 19 -1.10 -27.51 -14.65
C ILE A 19 0.07 -26.54 -14.46
N LEU A 20 0.04 -25.41 -15.19
CA LEU A 20 0.77 -24.21 -14.80
C LEU A 20 -0.15 -23.02 -15.14
N SER A 21 -1.20 -22.87 -14.37
CA SER A 21 -1.97 -21.65 -14.33
C SER A 21 -2.43 -21.45 -12.90
N CYS A 22 -2.21 -20.26 -12.42
CA CYS A 22 -2.73 -19.66 -11.19
C CYS A 22 -1.71 -19.50 -10.09
N SER A 23 -1.00 -18.38 -10.18
CA SER A 23 -0.50 -17.68 -8.99
C SER A 23 -0.94 -16.20 -8.99
N GLU A 24 -1.54 -15.68 -10.05
CA GLU A 24 -2.01 -14.28 -10.10
C GLU A 24 -3.39 -14.06 -9.45
N ASN A 25 -4.22 -15.10 -9.35
CA ASN A 25 -5.58 -14.96 -8.81
C ASN A 25 -5.66 -14.89 -7.28
N ASP A 26 -4.72 -15.52 -6.56
CA ASP A 26 -4.81 -15.57 -5.10
C ASP A 26 -4.45 -14.23 -4.45
N GLN A 27 -3.50 -13.50 -4.99
CA GLN A 27 -3.13 -12.17 -4.46
C GLN A 27 -4.24 -11.15 -4.72
N ASN A 28 -4.88 -11.20 -5.88
CA ASN A 28 -5.97 -10.28 -6.24
C ASN A 28 -7.26 -10.56 -5.44
N LEU A 29 -7.54 -11.82 -5.11
CA LEU A 29 -8.64 -12.22 -4.23
C LEU A 29 -8.40 -11.78 -2.79
N THR A 30 -7.18 -11.90 -2.28
CA THR A 30 -6.80 -11.47 -0.92
C THR A 30 -6.86 -9.94 -0.80
N MET A 31 -6.39 -9.20 -1.80
CA MET A 31 -6.51 -7.74 -1.83
C MET A 31 -7.96 -7.25 -1.83
N LYS A 32 -8.82 -7.89 -2.63
CA LYS A 32 -10.25 -7.53 -2.70
C LYS A 32 -10.98 -7.79 -1.38
N ASN A 33 -10.51 -8.75 -0.57
CA ASN A 33 -11.09 -9.06 0.73
C ASN A 33 -10.70 -8.07 1.82
N ILE A 34 -9.49 -7.47 1.77
CA ILE A 34 -9.05 -6.50 2.78
C ILE A 34 -9.81 -5.17 2.69
N PHE A 35 -10.09 -4.69 1.48
CA PHE A 35 -10.76 -3.40 1.26
C PHE A 35 -12.29 -3.53 1.18
N ASN A 36 -12.87 -4.55 1.82
CA ASN A 36 -14.31 -4.69 1.93
C ASN A 36 -14.89 -3.79 3.03
N GLU A 37 -16.20 -3.58 3.00
CA GLU A 37 -16.90 -2.72 3.95
C GLU A 37 -16.86 -3.21 5.41
N SER A 38 -16.49 -4.47 5.66
CA SER A 38 -16.41 -5.07 7.00
C SER A 38 -15.46 -4.31 7.92
N TYR A 39 -14.43 -3.70 7.35
CA TYR A 39 -13.42 -2.95 8.10
C TYR A 39 -13.73 -1.45 8.23
N ASN A 40 -14.84 -0.95 7.67
CA ASN A 40 -15.19 0.47 7.76
C ASN A 40 -15.43 0.94 9.21
N ASN A 41 -15.88 0.04 10.10
CA ASN A 41 -16.10 0.35 11.51
C ASN A 41 -14.88 0.10 12.39
N LEU A 42 -13.76 -0.34 11.82
CA LEU A 42 -12.55 -0.59 12.56
C LEU A 42 -11.91 0.73 13.01
N THR A 43 -11.55 0.80 14.28
CA THR A 43 -10.81 1.93 14.84
C THR A 43 -9.38 1.50 15.10
N LEU A 44 -8.46 2.02 14.32
CA LEU A 44 -7.02 1.80 14.45
C LEU A 44 -6.39 2.93 15.26
N SER A 45 -5.38 2.59 16.04
CA SER A 45 -4.53 3.50 16.78
C SER A 45 -3.07 3.41 16.31
N LYS A 46 -2.25 4.31 16.76
CA LYS A 46 -0.80 4.24 16.56
C LYS A 46 -0.22 2.88 17.01
N GLU A 47 -0.70 2.37 18.16
CA GLU A 47 -0.31 1.09 18.72
C GLU A 47 -0.62 -0.08 17.78
N SER A 48 -1.73 -0.05 17.03
CA SER A 48 -2.08 -1.07 16.04
C SER A 48 -0.95 -1.26 15.00
N PHE A 49 -0.29 -0.19 14.63
CA PHE A 49 0.85 -0.22 13.70
C PHE A 49 2.18 -0.53 14.41
N GLU A 50 2.38 -0.07 15.63
CA GLU A 50 3.58 -0.41 16.42
C GLU A 50 3.68 -1.92 16.66
N ASN A 51 2.56 -2.58 16.90
CA ASN A 51 2.47 -4.01 17.14
C ASN A 51 2.92 -4.87 15.95
N ILE A 52 2.77 -4.37 14.72
CA ILE A 52 3.31 -5.03 13.51
C ILE A 52 4.75 -4.61 13.18
N GLY A 53 5.40 -3.85 14.06
CA GLY A 53 6.76 -3.38 13.89
C GLY A 53 6.92 -2.12 13.03
N PHE A 54 5.85 -1.36 12.78
CA PHE A 54 5.95 -0.05 12.12
C PHE A 54 6.83 0.89 12.94
N LYS A 55 7.76 1.58 12.28
CA LYS A 55 8.70 2.50 12.92
C LYS A 55 8.31 3.94 12.63
N PHE A 56 7.56 4.55 13.51
CA PHE A 56 7.23 5.97 13.46
C PHE A 56 8.51 6.82 13.59
N ARG A 57 8.67 7.80 12.71
CA ARG A 57 9.87 8.66 12.64
C ARG A 57 9.56 10.13 12.85
N LYS A 58 8.42 10.57 12.34
CA LYS A 58 8.02 11.96 12.39
C LYS A 58 6.52 12.06 12.60
N GLU A 59 6.11 12.92 13.48
CA GLU A 59 4.73 13.36 13.65
C GLU A 59 4.57 14.70 12.95
N TYR A 60 3.47 14.87 12.24
CA TYR A 60 3.13 16.07 11.53
C TYR A 60 2.14 16.93 12.33
N ASN A 61 2.27 18.24 12.21
CA ASN A 61 1.26 19.14 12.71
C ASN A 61 0.01 19.06 11.83
N VAL A 62 -1.11 18.65 12.41
CA VAL A 62 -2.39 18.43 11.71
C VAL A 62 -3.36 19.62 11.86
N SER A 63 -2.95 20.76 12.40
CA SER A 63 -3.83 21.94 12.60
C SER A 63 -4.51 22.41 11.31
N ASP A 64 -3.83 22.26 10.17
CA ASP A 64 -4.33 22.62 8.84
C ASP A 64 -4.83 21.40 8.04
N LEU A 65 -4.95 20.23 8.66
CA LEU A 65 -5.53 19.02 8.08
C LEU A 65 -6.89 18.75 8.74
N PRO A 66 -8.02 19.08 8.08
CA PRO A 66 -9.33 19.06 8.71
C PRO A 66 -9.67 17.70 9.33
N ASP A 67 -10.17 17.75 10.57
CA ASP A 67 -10.66 16.63 11.36
C ASP A 67 -9.62 15.51 11.61
N ALA A 68 -8.36 15.67 11.18
CA ALA A 68 -7.32 14.71 11.49
C ALA A 68 -6.96 14.77 12.98
N LEU A 69 -6.86 13.60 13.61
CA LEU A 69 -6.41 13.47 15.00
C LEU A 69 -4.89 13.52 15.08
N SER A 70 -4.22 12.89 14.13
CA SER A 70 -2.75 12.84 14.01
C SER A 70 -2.33 12.34 12.63
N ALA A 71 -1.09 12.64 12.26
CA ALA A 71 -0.50 12.12 11.04
C ALA A 71 1.00 11.84 11.26
N TYR A 72 1.49 10.75 10.68
CA TYR A 72 2.84 10.28 10.90
C TYR A 72 3.51 9.83 9.61
N TYR A 73 4.81 10.05 9.57
CA TYR A 73 5.72 9.42 8.62
C TYR A 73 6.49 8.31 9.33
N GLY A 74 6.69 7.19 8.64
CA GLY A 74 7.44 6.09 9.21
C GLY A 74 7.74 5.00 8.19
N PHE A 75 8.23 3.87 8.67
CA PHE A 75 8.70 2.75 7.85
C PHE A 75 8.12 1.44 8.32
N TRP A 76 7.73 0.63 7.36
CA TRP A 76 7.34 -0.74 7.60
C TRP A 76 7.85 -1.66 6.48
N GLY A 77 8.14 -2.92 6.83
CA GLY A 77 8.49 -4.00 5.92
C GLY A 77 8.72 -5.28 6.69
N GLN A 78 8.54 -6.42 6.03
CA GLN A 78 8.68 -7.75 6.65
C GLN A 78 10.10 -7.99 7.20
N SER A 79 11.09 -7.37 6.58
CA SER A 79 12.47 -7.38 7.04
C SER A 79 13.05 -5.96 7.04
N SER A 80 14.22 -5.78 7.68
CA SER A 80 14.92 -4.48 7.67
C SER A 80 15.34 -4.00 6.28
N TYR A 81 15.50 -4.92 5.34
CA TYR A 81 15.90 -4.64 3.96
C TYR A 81 14.72 -4.30 3.03
N GLU A 82 13.49 -4.62 3.45
CA GLU A 82 12.26 -4.45 2.68
C GLU A 82 11.41 -3.29 3.18
N ARG A 83 11.98 -2.44 4.03
CA ARG A 83 11.25 -1.31 4.59
C ARG A 83 10.95 -0.27 3.53
N LEU A 84 9.66 0.04 3.41
CA LEU A 84 9.13 1.12 2.62
C LEU A 84 8.68 2.26 3.54
N ALA A 85 8.62 3.46 2.99
CA ALA A 85 8.16 4.64 3.71
C ALA A 85 6.67 4.85 3.49
N TYR A 86 5.92 5.05 4.57
CA TYR A 86 4.48 5.31 4.54
C TYR A 86 4.16 6.61 5.28
N GLU A 87 3.04 7.23 4.90
CA GLU A 87 2.38 8.26 5.69
C GLU A 87 1.03 7.73 6.15
N ILE A 88 0.73 7.82 7.45
CA ILE A 88 -0.53 7.36 8.05
C ILE A 88 -1.20 8.55 8.73
N ARG A 89 -2.46 8.81 8.36
CA ARG A 89 -3.31 9.88 8.91
C ARG A 89 -4.48 9.24 9.65
N PHE A 90 -4.67 9.60 10.90
CA PHE A 90 -5.73 9.10 11.77
C PHE A 90 -6.88 10.09 11.87
N TYR A 91 -8.09 9.58 11.80
CA TYR A 91 -9.33 10.34 11.88
C TYR A 91 -10.26 9.74 12.95
N PRO A 92 -11.31 10.47 13.39
CA PRO A 92 -12.28 9.93 14.36
C PRO A 92 -13.04 8.69 13.86
N SER A 93 -13.29 8.59 12.55
CA SER A 93 -14.01 7.47 11.93
C SER A 93 -13.68 7.34 10.45
N ASN A 94 -14.08 6.23 9.83
CA ASN A 94 -13.98 6.02 8.38
C ASN A 94 -14.73 7.10 7.59
N GLN A 95 -15.91 7.46 8.04
CA GLN A 95 -16.73 8.51 7.40
C GLN A 95 -15.98 9.85 7.38
N ILE A 96 -15.38 10.24 8.50
CA ILE A 96 -14.60 11.48 8.58
C ILE A 96 -13.32 11.39 7.76
N ALA A 97 -12.61 10.27 7.80
CA ALA A 97 -11.44 10.05 6.93
C ALA A 97 -11.79 10.28 5.46
N ARG A 98 -12.94 9.76 5.00
CA ARG A 98 -13.40 9.93 3.62
C ARG A 98 -13.85 11.35 3.31
N SER A 99 -14.63 11.98 4.18
CA SER A 99 -15.20 13.32 3.90
C SER A 99 -14.16 14.43 4.00
N SER A 100 -13.24 14.35 4.95
CA SER A 100 -12.28 15.41 5.25
C SER A 100 -10.86 15.13 4.78
N GLY A 101 -10.48 13.86 4.57
CA GLY A 101 -9.11 13.47 4.32
C GLY A 101 -8.77 13.14 2.87
N ILE A 102 -9.75 12.63 2.07
CA ILE A 102 -9.50 12.15 0.70
C ILE A 102 -8.93 13.26 -0.17
N PHE A 103 -9.48 14.45 -0.17
CA PHE A 103 -8.98 15.58 -0.94
C PHE A 103 -7.48 15.81 -0.73
N TYR A 104 -7.02 15.77 0.52
CA TYR A 104 -5.61 15.96 0.88
C TYR A 104 -4.73 14.75 0.57
N ALA A 105 -5.30 13.57 0.37
CA ALA A 105 -4.58 12.40 -0.10
C ALA A 105 -4.42 12.45 -1.63
N ASP A 106 -5.50 12.72 -2.35
CA ASP A 106 -5.50 12.89 -3.81
C ASP A 106 -4.48 13.94 -4.27
N GLU A 107 -4.43 15.10 -3.54
CA GLU A 107 -3.51 16.20 -3.87
C GLU A 107 -2.03 15.79 -3.91
N VAL A 108 -1.64 14.77 -3.14
CA VAL A 108 -0.23 14.43 -2.91
C VAL A 108 0.14 13.01 -3.34
N THR A 109 -0.75 12.32 -4.05
CA THR A 109 -0.52 10.97 -4.59
C THR A 109 -0.71 10.94 -6.11
N GLY A 110 -0.13 9.93 -6.75
CA GLY A 110 -0.23 9.76 -8.20
C GLY A 110 0.80 10.57 -8.99
N GLU A 111 0.70 10.48 -10.31
CA GLU A 111 1.65 11.13 -11.23
C GLU A 111 1.59 12.66 -11.16
N ASP A 112 0.40 13.21 -10.92
CA ASP A 112 0.13 14.65 -10.84
C ASP A 112 0.26 15.21 -9.41
N ALA A 113 0.87 14.45 -8.49
CA ALA A 113 1.01 14.84 -7.09
C ALA A 113 1.70 16.21 -6.92
N ILE A 114 1.13 17.05 -6.08
CA ILE A 114 1.72 18.34 -5.71
C ILE A 114 2.88 18.10 -4.74
N LEU A 115 4.10 18.38 -5.21
CA LEU A 115 5.34 18.19 -4.44
C LEU A 115 5.97 19.51 -3.98
N LYS A 116 5.41 20.66 -4.38
CA LYS A 116 5.90 21.98 -3.97
C LYS A 116 5.09 22.51 -2.78
N LYS A 117 5.81 22.94 -1.74
CA LYS A 117 5.17 23.47 -0.52
C LYS A 117 4.30 24.72 -0.78
N SER A 118 4.64 25.54 -1.79
CA SER A 118 3.85 26.72 -2.17
C SER A 118 2.46 26.36 -2.70
N ASP A 119 2.35 25.22 -3.34
CA ASP A 119 1.19 24.82 -4.13
C ASP A 119 0.27 23.87 -3.33
N ALA A 120 0.82 23.20 -2.30
CA ALA A 120 0.08 22.28 -1.46
C ALA A 120 -0.86 22.98 -0.49
N THR A 121 -2.07 22.44 -0.35
CA THR A 121 -3.08 22.92 0.61
C THR A 121 -2.62 22.61 2.03
N TRP A 122 -2.27 21.35 2.32
CA TRP A 122 -1.63 20.99 3.58
C TRP A 122 -0.12 20.88 3.40
N LYS A 123 0.60 21.83 4.02
CA LYS A 123 2.03 22.05 3.77
C LYS A 123 2.97 21.20 4.60
N GLU A 124 2.46 20.55 5.67
CA GLU A 124 3.24 19.63 6.47
C GLU A 124 3.58 18.36 5.69
N GLY A 125 4.74 17.79 5.95
CA GLY A 125 5.18 16.53 5.34
C GLY A 125 5.49 16.57 3.85
N ILE A 126 5.29 17.70 3.14
CA ILE A 126 5.45 17.76 1.66
C ILE A 126 6.83 17.31 1.18
N LYS A 127 7.90 17.58 1.93
CA LYS A 127 9.27 17.16 1.59
C LYS A 127 9.46 15.65 1.72
N ASP A 128 8.69 15.00 2.58
CA ASP A 128 8.77 13.56 2.83
C ASP A 128 8.00 12.76 1.76
N ARG A 129 7.17 13.44 0.94
CA ARG A 129 6.34 12.87 -0.14
C ARG A 129 7.03 12.84 -1.49
N SER A 130 8.21 13.44 -1.61
CA SER A 130 9.02 13.35 -2.82
C SER A 130 10.15 12.35 -2.66
N GLY A 131 10.35 11.51 -3.69
CA GLY A 131 11.55 10.72 -3.87
C GLY A 131 12.61 11.52 -4.60
N THR A 132 13.89 11.27 -4.33
CA THR A 132 14.98 11.75 -5.16
C THR A 132 15.20 10.74 -6.28
N ALA A 133 14.78 11.07 -7.50
CA ALA A 133 15.34 10.39 -8.65
C ALA A 133 16.80 10.85 -8.82
N PHE A 134 17.64 9.99 -9.39
CA PHE A 134 19.02 10.33 -9.80
C PHE A 134 19.07 11.49 -10.80
N SER A 135 17.95 11.89 -11.36
CA SER A 135 17.76 13.11 -12.14
C SER A 135 17.16 14.19 -11.25
N SER A 136 17.49 15.44 -11.49
CA SER A 136 17.03 16.64 -10.77
C SER A 136 15.49 16.85 -10.70
N THR A 137 14.72 15.85 -11.11
CA THR A 137 13.26 15.85 -11.14
C THR A 137 12.71 15.22 -9.86
N GLN A 138 11.91 15.97 -9.11
CA GLN A 138 11.16 15.43 -7.99
C GLN A 138 10.11 14.45 -8.52
N MET A 139 10.08 13.23 -7.97
CA MET A 139 9.04 12.25 -8.27
C MET A 139 8.18 11.99 -7.04
N PRO A 140 6.88 11.74 -7.21
CA PRO A 140 6.03 11.34 -6.11
C PRO A 140 6.53 10.02 -5.50
N LYS A 141 6.59 9.98 -4.18
CA LYS A 141 6.89 8.75 -3.44
C LYS A 141 5.66 7.86 -3.34
N TYR A 142 4.50 8.46 -3.21
CA TYR A 142 3.23 7.77 -3.05
C TYR A 142 2.44 7.88 -4.35
N MET A 143 2.16 6.74 -4.96
CA MET A 143 1.40 6.70 -6.22
C MET A 143 -0.08 6.43 -5.99
N ASP A 144 -0.46 6.04 -4.77
CA ASP A 144 -1.84 5.81 -4.40
C ASP A 144 -2.01 5.88 -2.87
N TYR A 145 -3.24 5.78 -2.39
CA TYR A 145 -3.57 5.70 -0.97
C TYR A 145 -4.74 4.74 -0.75
N VAL A 146 -4.92 4.32 0.50
CA VAL A 146 -6.07 3.53 0.94
C VAL A 146 -6.76 4.20 2.12
N VAL A 147 -8.08 4.06 2.18
CA VAL A 147 -8.88 4.37 3.36
C VAL A 147 -9.27 3.04 4.02
N PHE A 148 -8.77 2.80 5.23
CA PHE A 148 -9.01 1.57 5.97
C PHE A 148 -9.36 1.86 7.42
N GLY A 149 -10.55 1.44 7.86
CA GLY A 149 -11.06 1.89 9.14
C GLY A 149 -11.05 3.42 9.23
N ASN A 150 -10.54 3.95 10.29
CA ASN A 150 -10.43 5.39 10.55
C ASN A 150 -9.12 6.03 10.04
N VAL A 151 -8.36 5.35 9.17
CA VAL A 151 -7.07 5.87 8.70
C VAL A 151 -7.03 6.04 7.18
N ILE A 152 -6.23 7.01 6.74
CA ILE A 152 -5.74 7.11 5.36
C ILE A 152 -4.26 6.80 5.37
N ILE A 153 -3.83 5.90 4.48
CA ILE A 153 -2.44 5.50 4.34
C ILE A 153 -1.98 5.81 2.93
N LEU A 154 -0.95 6.64 2.80
CA LEU A 154 -0.31 6.88 1.51
C LEU A 154 0.64 5.73 1.20
N CYS A 155 0.45 5.12 0.04
CA CYS A 155 1.07 3.86 -0.36
C CYS A 155 2.29 4.10 -1.25
N PRO A 156 3.48 3.65 -0.83
CA PRO A 156 4.68 3.80 -1.64
C PRO A 156 4.66 2.90 -2.86
N SER A 157 5.19 3.40 -3.98
CA SER A 157 5.40 2.63 -5.22
C SER A 157 6.83 2.11 -5.37
N GLU A 158 7.74 2.56 -4.50
CA GLU A 158 9.13 2.10 -4.52
C GLU A 158 9.21 0.66 -4.01
N LYS A 159 10.01 -0.17 -4.68
CA LYS A 159 10.52 -1.39 -4.07
C LYS A 159 11.65 -1.02 -3.11
N SER A 160 11.81 -1.83 -2.07
CA SER A 160 12.94 -1.66 -1.16
C SER A 160 14.27 -1.66 -1.94
N SER A 161 15.32 -1.09 -1.35
CA SER A 161 16.66 -1.02 -1.94
C SER A 161 17.23 -2.39 -2.36
N ALA A 162 16.68 -3.48 -1.86
CA ALA A 162 17.08 -4.84 -2.19
C ALA A 162 16.43 -5.38 -3.48
N VAL A 163 15.35 -4.74 -3.97
CA VAL A 163 14.62 -5.19 -5.15
C VAL A 163 14.43 -4.03 -6.11
N SER A 164 15.06 -4.10 -7.28
CA SER A 164 14.89 -3.07 -8.31
C SER A 164 13.51 -3.09 -8.94
N GLY A 165 12.93 -1.94 -9.21
CA GLY A 165 11.67 -1.75 -9.95
C GLY A 165 10.56 -1.07 -9.16
N VAL A 166 9.44 -0.82 -9.82
CA VAL A 166 8.24 -0.22 -9.25
C VAL A 166 7.33 -1.34 -8.75
N SER A 167 6.80 -1.22 -7.54
CA SER A 167 5.79 -2.11 -6.98
C SER A 167 4.42 -1.44 -7.03
N ASP A 168 3.36 -2.24 -7.08
CA ASP A 168 2.01 -1.75 -6.94
C ASP A 168 1.81 -1.14 -5.53
N PRO A 169 1.46 0.15 -5.42
CA PRO A 169 1.30 0.83 -4.13
C PRO A 169 0.21 0.19 -3.28
N ILE A 170 -0.88 -0.27 -3.89
CA ILE A 170 -1.99 -0.91 -3.17
C ILE A 170 -1.55 -2.25 -2.58
N VAL A 171 -0.72 -3.02 -3.29
CA VAL A 171 -0.12 -4.26 -2.76
C VAL A 171 0.75 -3.97 -1.54
N ASN A 172 1.54 -2.90 -1.57
CA ASN A 172 2.39 -2.52 -0.43
C ASN A 172 1.55 -2.17 0.80
N CYS A 173 0.48 -1.39 0.63
CA CYS A 173 -0.45 -1.09 1.72
C CYS A 173 -1.19 -2.34 2.21
N SER A 174 -1.65 -3.21 1.29
CA SER A 174 -2.35 -4.45 1.63
C SER A 174 -1.48 -5.38 2.47
N ASN A 175 -0.21 -5.53 2.12
CA ASN A 175 0.73 -6.36 2.89
C ASN A 175 0.86 -5.86 4.33
N MET A 176 0.98 -4.56 4.54
CA MET A 176 1.04 -3.96 5.87
C MET A 176 -0.27 -4.15 6.63
N LEU A 177 -1.42 -3.89 6.00
CA LEU A 177 -2.73 -4.00 6.62
C LEU A 177 -3.11 -5.45 6.96
N ASN A 178 -2.68 -6.43 6.17
CA ASN A 178 -2.84 -7.85 6.49
C ASN A 178 -2.19 -8.21 7.83
N GLU A 179 -1.00 -7.67 8.13
CA GLU A 179 -0.37 -7.91 9.42
C GLU A 179 -1.12 -7.21 10.55
N VAL A 180 -1.68 -6.01 10.30
CA VAL A 180 -2.53 -5.32 11.29
C VAL A 180 -3.76 -6.16 11.60
N ILE A 181 -4.47 -6.67 10.59
CA ILE A 181 -5.68 -7.49 10.75
C ILE A 181 -5.38 -8.75 11.56
N LYS A 182 -4.31 -9.48 11.27
CA LYS A 182 -3.92 -10.71 11.99
C LYS A 182 -3.74 -10.53 13.52
N ILE A 183 -3.49 -9.31 13.98
CA ILE A 183 -3.30 -9.04 15.42
C ILE A 183 -4.60 -8.63 16.08
N ILE A 184 -5.58 -8.13 15.29
CA ILE A 184 -6.84 -7.60 15.83
C ILE A 184 -7.92 -8.67 15.86
N ASP A 185 -7.87 -9.66 14.94
CA ASP A 185 -8.75 -10.84 14.90
C ASP A 185 -8.30 -11.89 15.94
#